data_cbc17578dfd6ff6e72a4daaf7a942c9a
#
_entry.id   cbc17578dfd6ff6e72a4daaf7a942c9a
#
_cell.length_a   1.000
_cell.length_b   1.000
_cell.length_c   1.000
_cell.angle_alpha   90.00
_cell.angle_beta   90.00
_cell.angle_gamma   90.00
#
_symmetry.space_group_name_H-M   'P 1'
#
loop_
_entity.id
_entity.type
_entity.pdbx_description
1 polymer ?
#
loop_
_entity_poly.entity_id
_entity_poly.type
_entity_poly.pdbx_seq_one_letter_code
_entity_poly.pdbx_strand_id
1 'polypeptide(L)'
;SDVYKRQTEMGQLQERITSTKKGSVTSIQAIYVPADDYTDPAPATAFAHLDSTTNLERKLTQMGIYPAVDPLASSSRALSPEIVGEEHYAVATEVQRVLQRYRELQDIIAILGMDELSDEDKTLVGRARRIQFFLSQNFNVAEQFTGQPGSYVPVAETVRGFKEILEGKYDNLPEDAFRSVGPIEDVVAKAKAMGY
;
A
#
# COMPACT_ATOMS: atom_id res chain seq x y z
N SER A 1 -16.22 -11.83 31.18
CA SER A 1 -15.11 -12.65 31.09
C SER A 1 -13.84 -11.92 30.62
N ASP A 2 -12.78 -12.63 30.39
CA ASP A 2 -11.44 -12.12 30.14
C ASP A 2 -11.34 -11.20 28.88
N VAL A 3 -12.06 -11.55 27.83
CA VAL A 3 -12.12 -10.74 26.58
C VAL A 3 -12.74 -9.37 26.84
N TYR A 4 -13.83 -9.31 27.57
CA TYR A 4 -14.50 -8.06 27.93
C TYR A 4 -13.60 -7.16 28.79
N LYS A 5 -12.90 -7.74 29.76
CA LYS A 5 -11.94 -7.02 30.59
C LYS A 5 -10.81 -6.41 29.76
N ARG A 6 -10.22 -7.18 28.86
CA ARG A 6 -9.16 -6.71 27.96
C ARG A 6 -9.65 -5.58 27.04
N GLN A 7 -10.87 -5.67 26.52
CA GLN A 7 -11.47 -4.60 25.72
C GLN A 7 -11.61 -3.29 26.52
N THR A 8 -12.04 -3.40 27.78
CA THR A 8 -12.19 -2.23 28.65
C THR A 8 -10.85 -1.61 29.00
N GLU A 9 -9.86 -2.40 29.35
CA GLU A 9 -8.50 -1.93 29.67
C GLU A 9 -7.83 -1.28 28.45
N MET A 10 -7.96 -1.88 27.26
CA MET A 10 -7.46 -1.31 26.02
C MET A 10 -8.16 0.02 25.69
N GLY A 11 -9.48 0.10 25.83
CA GLY A 11 -10.25 1.33 25.64
C GLY A 11 -9.78 2.46 26.55
N GLN A 12 -9.54 2.18 27.83
CA GLN A 12 -9.04 3.16 28.79
C GLN A 12 -7.65 3.68 28.43
N LEU A 13 -6.76 2.84 27.90
CA LEU A 13 -5.46 3.26 27.40
C LEU A 13 -5.60 4.15 26.17
N GLN A 14 -6.40 3.74 25.20
CA GLN A 14 -6.58 4.45 23.92
C GLN A 14 -7.27 5.81 24.10
N GLU A 15 -8.18 5.96 25.06
CA GLU A 15 -8.84 7.24 25.38
C GLU A 15 -7.87 8.34 25.84
N ARG A 16 -6.68 7.97 26.32
CA ARG A 16 -5.62 8.91 26.70
C ARG A 16 -4.89 9.51 25.50
N ILE A 17 -5.00 8.86 24.35
CA ILE A 17 -4.40 9.32 23.09
C ILE A 17 -5.41 10.25 22.43
N THR A 18 -5.31 11.53 22.71
CA THR A 18 -6.32 12.50 22.31
C THR A 18 -5.73 13.90 22.12
N SER A 19 -6.54 14.78 21.57
CA SER A 19 -6.25 16.20 21.47
C SER A 19 -6.94 16.97 22.60
N THR A 20 -6.22 17.93 23.18
CA THR A 20 -6.72 18.83 24.20
C THR A 20 -6.54 20.29 23.75
N LYS A 21 -7.01 21.26 24.54
CA LYS A 21 -6.76 22.68 24.28
C LYS A 21 -5.27 23.06 24.30
N LYS A 22 -4.43 22.25 24.93
CA LYS A 22 -2.98 22.51 25.08
C LYS A 22 -2.09 21.77 24.11
N GLY A 23 -2.61 20.77 23.40
CA GLY A 23 -1.83 19.96 22.46
C GLY A 23 -2.51 18.67 22.07
N SER A 24 -1.82 17.87 21.28
CA SER A 24 -2.30 16.56 20.78
C SER A 24 -1.24 15.47 20.98
N VAL A 25 -1.70 14.24 21.07
CA VAL A 25 -0.86 13.04 21.11
C VAL A 25 -1.04 12.27 19.81
N THR A 26 0.05 12.09 19.09
CA THR A 26 0.10 11.15 17.94
C THR A 26 0.80 9.87 18.42
N SER A 27 0.20 8.72 18.19
CA SER A 27 0.79 7.44 18.56
C SER A 27 1.07 6.58 17.34
N ILE A 28 2.18 5.83 17.41
CA ILE A 28 2.50 4.77 16.47
C ILE A 28 2.60 3.49 17.29
N GLN A 29 1.75 2.52 16.96
CA GLN A 29 1.60 1.28 17.71
C GLN A 29 1.94 0.09 16.81
N ALA A 30 2.95 -0.69 17.18
CA ALA A 30 3.23 -1.95 16.52
C ALA A 30 2.34 -3.04 17.15
N ILE A 31 1.55 -3.72 16.33
CA ILE A 31 0.66 -4.79 16.75
C ILE A 31 1.14 -6.10 16.14
N TYR A 32 1.52 -7.04 17.03
CA TYR A 32 1.84 -8.38 16.60
C TYR A 32 0.56 -9.19 16.36
N VAL A 33 0.47 -9.82 15.19
CA VAL A 33 -0.67 -10.65 14.78
C VAL A 33 -0.25 -12.12 14.82
N PRO A 34 -0.65 -12.90 15.82
CA PRO A 34 -0.29 -14.31 15.94
C PRO A 34 -0.77 -15.11 14.73
N ALA A 35 0.12 -15.92 14.15
CA ALA A 35 -0.17 -16.79 13.00
C ALA A 35 -0.83 -16.08 11.80
N ASP A 36 -0.57 -14.79 11.62
CA ASP A 36 -1.20 -13.95 10.59
C ASP A 36 -2.75 -13.92 10.69
N ASP A 37 -3.30 -14.22 11.86
CA ASP A 37 -4.74 -14.22 12.12
C ASP A 37 -5.23 -12.87 12.68
N TYR A 38 -5.70 -12.00 11.79
CA TYR A 38 -6.26 -10.68 12.13
C TYR A 38 -7.59 -10.75 12.90
N THR A 39 -8.22 -11.95 12.97
CA THR A 39 -9.46 -12.16 13.71
C THR A 39 -9.22 -12.56 15.17
N ASP A 40 -7.96 -12.82 15.56
CA ASP A 40 -7.61 -13.06 16.97
C ASP A 40 -8.12 -11.89 17.85
N PRO A 41 -8.76 -12.16 18.99
CA PRO A 41 -9.38 -11.11 19.81
C PRO A 41 -8.44 -10.00 20.27
N ALA A 42 -7.16 -10.28 20.49
CA ALA A 42 -6.22 -9.29 20.98
C ALA A 42 -5.89 -8.22 19.91
N PRO A 43 -5.41 -8.57 18.69
CA PRO A 43 -5.21 -7.59 17.64
C PRO A 43 -6.52 -6.96 17.16
N ALA A 44 -7.61 -7.72 17.03
CA ALA A 44 -8.91 -7.20 16.61
C ALA A 44 -9.44 -6.10 17.54
N THR A 45 -9.25 -6.24 18.85
CA THR A 45 -9.61 -5.20 19.83
C THR A 45 -8.79 -3.93 19.64
N ALA A 46 -7.47 -4.06 19.40
CA ALA A 46 -6.60 -2.93 19.17
C ALA A 46 -6.98 -2.17 17.89
N PHE A 47 -7.27 -2.88 16.78
CA PHE A 47 -7.61 -2.28 15.50
C PHE A 47 -8.84 -1.37 15.56
N ALA A 48 -9.82 -1.69 16.41
CA ALA A 48 -11.03 -0.88 16.58
C ALA A 48 -10.76 0.55 17.07
N HIS A 49 -9.63 0.78 17.72
CA HIS A 49 -9.25 2.08 18.30
C HIS A 49 -8.30 2.90 17.40
N LEU A 50 -7.85 2.36 16.28
CA LEU A 50 -6.87 3.02 15.41
C LEU A 50 -7.54 3.88 14.36
N ASP A 51 -6.98 5.06 14.10
CA ASP A 51 -7.43 5.94 13.01
C ASP A 51 -6.86 5.52 11.65
N SER A 52 -5.71 4.83 11.67
CA SER A 52 -5.03 4.35 10.48
C SER A 52 -4.36 3.01 10.77
N THR A 53 -4.40 2.11 9.81
CA THR A 53 -3.71 0.82 9.89
C THR A 53 -2.81 0.63 8.68
N THR A 54 -1.61 0.13 8.93
CA THR A 54 -0.67 -0.29 7.89
C THR A 54 -0.44 -1.78 8.07
N ASN A 55 -1.08 -2.58 7.22
CA ASN A 55 -1.04 -4.03 7.32
C ASN A 55 0.12 -4.60 6.49
N LEU A 56 1.00 -5.36 7.13
CA LEU A 56 2.09 -6.06 6.47
C LEU A 56 1.63 -7.45 6.04
N GLU A 57 1.87 -7.79 4.78
CA GLU A 57 1.48 -9.07 4.19
C GLU A 57 2.71 -9.89 3.77
N ARG A 58 2.83 -11.09 4.33
CA ARG A 58 3.98 -11.98 4.09
C ARG A 58 4.15 -12.35 2.62
N LYS A 59 3.06 -12.50 1.87
CA LYS A 59 3.11 -12.84 0.43
C LYS A 59 3.85 -11.79 -0.39
N LEU A 60 3.78 -10.52 0.00
CA LEU A 60 4.49 -9.45 -0.70
C LEU A 60 6.01 -9.58 -0.55
N THR A 61 6.50 -10.05 0.62
CA THR A 61 7.93 -10.29 0.80
C THR A 61 8.43 -11.42 -0.11
N GLN A 62 7.61 -12.45 -0.34
CA GLN A 62 7.93 -13.54 -1.24
C GLN A 62 8.02 -13.08 -2.70
N MET A 63 7.31 -12.02 -3.05
CA MET A 63 7.37 -11.35 -4.36
C MET A 63 8.51 -10.32 -4.47
N GLY A 64 9.29 -10.14 -3.39
CA GLY A 64 10.36 -9.14 -3.34
C GLY A 64 9.84 -7.70 -3.29
N ILE A 65 8.62 -7.49 -2.80
CA ILE A 65 8.02 -6.15 -2.64
C ILE A 65 8.26 -5.69 -1.21
N TYR A 66 9.03 -4.61 -1.06
CA TYR A 66 9.35 -3.94 0.20
C TYR A 66 9.10 -2.43 0.06
N PRO A 67 8.39 -1.80 1.03
CA PRO A 67 7.73 -2.40 2.19
C PRO A 67 6.60 -3.36 1.80
N ALA A 68 6.42 -4.41 2.59
CA ALA A 68 5.41 -5.44 2.32
C ALA A 68 4.02 -5.02 2.82
N VAL A 69 3.59 -3.81 2.49
CA VAL A 69 2.31 -3.24 2.89
C VAL A 69 1.22 -3.68 1.91
N ASP A 70 0.14 -4.27 2.43
CA ASP A 70 -1.04 -4.56 1.63
C ASP A 70 -1.92 -3.30 1.52
N PRO A 71 -2.01 -2.66 0.34
CA PRO A 71 -2.77 -1.44 0.15
C PRO A 71 -4.30 -1.67 0.20
N LEU A 72 -4.76 -2.89 0.05
CA LEU A 72 -6.18 -3.25 0.13
C LEU A 72 -6.64 -3.54 1.56
N ALA A 73 -5.75 -4.05 2.41
CA ALA A 73 -6.03 -4.31 3.81
C ALA A 73 -5.69 -3.12 4.72
N SER A 74 -4.88 -2.19 4.25
CA SER A 74 -4.51 -0.98 4.98
C SER A 74 -5.58 0.10 4.81
N SER A 75 -5.76 0.93 5.83
CA SER A 75 -6.79 1.98 5.83
C SER A 75 -6.36 3.22 6.59
N SER A 76 -7.00 4.34 6.30
CA SER A 76 -6.83 5.59 7.04
C SER A 76 -8.13 6.40 7.01
N ARG A 77 -8.54 6.91 8.17
CA ARG A 77 -9.67 7.87 8.27
C ARG A 77 -9.35 9.21 7.61
N ALA A 78 -8.06 9.52 7.44
CA ALA A 78 -7.63 10.72 6.73
C ALA A 78 -7.84 10.63 5.21
N LEU A 79 -8.08 9.44 4.64
CA LEU A 79 -8.35 9.29 3.23
C LEU A 79 -9.80 9.69 2.91
N SER A 80 -10.04 10.99 2.89
CA SER A 80 -11.30 11.61 2.47
C SER A 80 -11.02 12.88 1.67
N PRO A 81 -11.91 13.28 0.74
CA PRO A 81 -11.70 14.47 -0.10
C PRO A 81 -11.47 15.74 0.71
N GLU A 82 -12.14 15.87 1.86
CA GLU A 82 -12.06 17.03 2.74
C GLU A 82 -10.69 17.21 3.40
N ILE A 83 -9.96 16.11 3.58
CA ILE A 83 -8.64 16.10 4.25
C ILE A 83 -7.51 16.11 3.25
N VAL A 84 -7.52 15.17 2.30
CA VAL A 84 -6.40 14.97 1.36
C VAL A 84 -6.60 15.69 0.02
N GLY A 85 -7.79 16.20 -0.25
CA GLY A 85 -8.18 16.80 -1.53
C GLY A 85 -8.73 15.78 -2.52
N GLU A 86 -9.50 16.25 -3.49
CA GLU A 86 -10.20 15.44 -4.49
C GLU A 86 -9.26 14.57 -5.32
N GLU A 87 -8.14 15.12 -5.79
CA GLU A 87 -7.21 14.40 -6.66
C GLU A 87 -6.55 13.23 -5.92
N HIS A 88 -6.02 13.46 -4.73
CA HIS A 88 -5.39 12.41 -3.94
C HIS A 88 -6.39 11.29 -3.63
N TYR A 89 -7.59 11.66 -3.20
CA TYR A 89 -8.67 10.70 -2.90
C TYR A 89 -9.05 9.88 -4.14
N ALA A 90 -9.26 10.53 -5.28
CA ALA A 90 -9.62 9.87 -6.52
C ALA A 90 -8.53 8.89 -6.99
N VAL A 91 -7.26 9.30 -6.97
CA VAL A 91 -6.13 8.46 -7.37
C VAL A 91 -6.00 7.25 -6.42
N ALA A 92 -6.04 7.47 -5.12
CA ALA A 92 -5.93 6.37 -4.14
C ALA A 92 -7.07 5.35 -4.28
N THR A 93 -8.31 5.83 -4.46
CA THR A 93 -9.47 4.96 -4.65
C THR A 93 -9.37 4.17 -5.95
N GLU A 94 -8.91 4.80 -7.02
CA GLU A 94 -8.73 4.11 -8.31
C GLU A 94 -7.60 3.07 -8.26
N VAL A 95 -6.49 3.36 -7.58
CA VAL A 95 -5.42 2.38 -7.32
C VAL A 95 -5.99 1.16 -6.60
N GLN A 96 -6.78 1.36 -5.55
CA GLN A 96 -7.41 0.27 -4.82
C GLN A 96 -8.37 -0.54 -5.70
N ARG A 97 -9.17 0.13 -6.53
CA ARG A 97 -10.08 -0.52 -7.47
C ARG A 97 -9.33 -1.41 -8.47
N VAL A 98 -8.27 -0.90 -9.06
CA VAL A 98 -7.44 -1.63 -10.03
C VAL A 98 -6.78 -2.85 -9.38
N LEU A 99 -6.21 -2.69 -8.18
CA LEU A 99 -5.58 -3.79 -7.45
C LEU A 99 -6.60 -4.85 -6.99
N GLN A 100 -7.80 -4.43 -6.58
CA GLN A 100 -8.88 -5.34 -6.23
C GLN A 100 -9.34 -6.16 -7.44
N ARG A 101 -9.56 -5.50 -8.59
CA ARG A 101 -9.91 -6.20 -9.84
C ARG A 101 -8.82 -7.17 -10.27
N TYR A 102 -7.56 -6.78 -10.15
CA TYR A 102 -6.43 -7.67 -10.45
C TYR A 102 -6.43 -8.91 -9.53
N ARG A 103 -6.69 -8.73 -8.24
CA ARG A 103 -6.81 -9.85 -7.29
C ARG A 103 -7.91 -10.84 -7.73
N GLU A 104 -9.07 -10.35 -8.17
CA GLU A 104 -10.16 -11.19 -8.67
C GLU A 104 -9.80 -11.94 -9.96
N LEU A 105 -9.01 -11.32 -10.83
CA LEU A 105 -8.58 -11.94 -12.10
C LEU A 105 -7.45 -12.95 -11.93
N GLN A 106 -6.72 -12.94 -10.81
CA GLN A 106 -5.57 -13.82 -10.61
C GLN A 106 -5.92 -15.31 -10.72
N ASP A 107 -7.07 -15.74 -10.20
CA ASP A 107 -7.51 -17.13 -10.28
C ASP A 107 -7.82 -17.53 -11.74
N ILE A 108 -8.44 -16.63 -12.51
CA ILE A 108 -8.73 -16.84 -13.93
C ILE A 108 -7.41 -16.94 -14.71
N ILE A 109 -6.46 -16.05 -14.45
CA ILE A 109 -5.14 -16.04 -15.10
C ILE A 109 -4.38 -17.34 -14.80
N ALA A 110 -4.44 -17.82 -13.56
CA ALA A 110 -3.75 -19.03 -13.14
C ALA A 110 -4.30 -20.30 -13.81
N ILE A 111 -5.61 -20.35 -14.08
CA ILE A 111 -6.29 -21.52 -14.65
C ILE A 111 -6.31 -21.47 -16.19
N LEU A 112 -6.67 -20.34 -16.76
CA LEU A 112 -6.96 -20.18 -18.19
C LEU A 112 -5.88 -19.39 -18.94
N GLY A 113 -5.00 -18.69 -18.26
CA GLY A 113 -3.98 -17.84 -18.85
C GLY A 113 -4.47 -16.42 -19.17
N MET A 114 -3.52 -15.57 -19.54
CA MET A 114 -3.78 -14.16 -19.87
C MET A 114 -4.60 -13.97 -21.15
N ASP A 115 -4.51 -14.92 -22.09
CA ASP A 115 -5.14 -14.80 -23.42
C ASP A 115 -6.66 -14.85 -23.36
N GLU A 116 -7.22 -15.46 -22.32
CA GLU A 116 -8.67 -15.54 -22.08
C GLU A 116 -9.28 -14.26 -21.52
N LEU A 117 -8.45 -13.29 -21.12
CA LEU A 117 -8.93 -12.00 -20.63
C LEU A 117 -9.40 -11.10 -21.80
N SER A 118 -10.38 -10.24 -21.53
CA SER A 118 -10.70 -9.13 -22.43
C SER A 118 -9.52 -8.16 -22.58
N ASP A 119 -9.47 -7.40 -23.66
CA ASP A 119 -8.42 -6.40 -23.88
C ASP A 119 -8.39 -5.34 -22.76
N GLU A 120 -9.56 -4.98 -22.23
CA GLU A 120 -9.69 -4.09 -21.08
C GLU A 120 -9.06 -4.70 -19.83
N ASP A 121 -9.35 -5.95 -19.50
CA ASP A 121 -8.77 -6.65 -18.35
C ASP A 121 -7.25 -6.88 -18.54
N LYS A 122 -6.78 -7.15 -19.74
CA LYS A 122 -5.33 -7.25 -20.04
C LYS A 122 -4.61 -5.93 -19.75
N THR A 123 -5.16 -4.82 -20.18
CA THR A 123 -4.64 -3.48 -19.91
C THR A 123 -4.63 -3.20 -18.40
N LEU A 124 -5.74 -3.49 -17.72
CA LEU A 124 -5.85 -3.31 -16.28
C LEU A 124 -4.80 -4.15 -15.52
N VAL A 125 -4.62 -5.42 -15.88
CA VAL A 125 -3.62 -6.30 -15.26
C VAL A 125 -2.21 -5.76 -15.45
N GLY A 126 -1.87 -5.28 -16.65
CA GLY A 126 -0.56 -4.68 -16.92
C GLY A 126 -0.31 -3.44 -16.04
N ARG A 127 -1.30 -2.56 -15.89
CA ARG A 127 -1.23 -1.39 -15.00
C ARG A 127 -1.17 -1.78 -13.53
N ALA A 128 -1.98 -2.77 -13.11
CA ALA A 128 -1.99 -3.27 -11.74
C ALA A 128 -0.61 -3.81 -11.31
N ARG A 129 0.09 -4.54 -12.17
CA ARG A 129 1.44 -5.05 -11.91
C ARG A 129 2.44 -3.90 -11.76
N ARG A 130 2.38 -2.88 -12.63
CA ARG A 130 3.21 -1.69 -12.53
C ARG A 130 2.95 -0.92 -11.22
N ILE A 131 1.68 -0.74 -10.86
CA ILE A 131 1.27 -0.14 -9.60
C ILE A 131 1.84 -0.93 -8.41
N GLN A 132 1.72 -2.24 -8.43
CA GLN A 132 2.21 -3.10 -7.35
C GLN A 132 3.73 -2.98 -7.16
N PHE A 133 4.49 -2.92 -8.24
CA PHE A 133 5.92 -2.70 -8.16
C PHE A 133 6.29 -1.26 -7.80
N PHE A 134 5.54 -0.27 -8.25
CA PHE A 134 5.76 1.13 -7.90
C PHE A 134 5.46 1.45 -6.43
N LEU A 135 4.68 0.61 -5.75
CA LEU A 135 4.51 0.65 -4.29
C LEU A 135 5.77 0.20 -3.53
N SER A 136 6.71 -0.49 -4.18
CA SER A 136 7.98 -0.84 -3.57
C SER A 136 8.94 0.35 -3.56
N GLN A 137 9.70 0.52 -2.47
CA GLN A 137 10.58 1.66 -2.28
C GLN A 137 11.79 1.28 -1.44
N ASN A 138 12.95 1.87 -1.74
CA ASN A 138 14.14 1.72 -0.93
C ASN A 138 14.05 2.61 0.32
N PHE A 139 14.31 2.04 1.48
CA PHE A 139 14.34 2.76 2.75
C PHE A 139 15.76 3.08 3.21
N ASN A 140 15.94 4.25 3.80
CA ASN A 140 17.21 4.65 4.40
C ASN A 140 17.68 3.65 5.47
N VAL A 141 16.76 3.12 6.29
CA VAL A 141 17.08 2.13 7.32
C VAL A 141 17.58 0.81 6.74
N ALA A 142 17.26 0.49 5.50
CA ALA A 142 17.66 -0.75 4.84
C ALA A 142 18.98 -0.62 4.04
N GLU A 143 19.56 0.57 3.89
CA GLU A 143 20.74 0.81 3.07
C GLU A 143 21.92 -0.09 3.42
N GLN A 144 22.16 -0.29 4.73
CA GLN A 144 23.25 -1.14 5.22
C GLN A 144 23.09 -2.63 4.83
N PHE A 145 21.86 -3.07 4.52
CA PHE A 145 21.58 -4.46 4.13
C PHE A 145 21.48 -4.64 2.62
N THR A 146 20.94 -3.64 1.92
CA THR A 146 20.65 -3.71 0.48
C THR A 146 21.76 -3.11 -0.37
N GLY A 147 22.59 -2.22 0.21
CA GLY A 147 23.56 -1.42 -0.55
C GLY A 147 22.93 -0.37 -1.45
N GLN A 148 21.62 -0.16 -1.36
CA GLN A 148 20.88 0.82 -2.16
C GLN A 148 20.49 2.02 -1.30
N PRO A 149 20.69 3.26 -1.75
CA PRO A 149 20.28 4.44 -1.02
C PRO A 149 18.75 4.50 -0.90
N GLY A 150 18.28 4.98 0.25
CA GLY A 150 16.85 5.22 0.46
C GLY A 150 16.33 6.36 -0.39
N SER A 151 15.05 6.32 -0.71
CA SER A 151 14.37 7.36 -1.46
C SER A 151 13.28 8.00 -0.60
N TYR A 152 13.25 9.32 -0.57
CA TYR A 152 12.15 10.08 0.00
C TYR A 152 11.36 10.73 -1.14
N VAL A 153 10.07 10.40 -1.23
CA VAL A 153 9.18 10.93 -2.27
C VAL A 153 8.05 11.71 -1.58
N PRO A 154 7.91 13.02 -1.85
CA PRO A 154 6.78 13.79 -1.34
C PRO A 154 5.45 13.22 -1.78
N VAL A 155 4.41 13.34 -0.94
CA VAL A 155 3.07 12.78 -1.23
C VAL A 155 2.51 13.28 -2.57
N ALA A 156 2.69 14.57 -2.90
CA ALA A 156 2.23 15.12 -4.17
C ALA A 156 2.86 14.40 -5.39
N GLU A 157 4.16 14.10 -5.32
CA GLU A 157 4.86 13.37 -6.37
C GLU A 157 4.41 11.91 -6.45
N THR A 158 4.12 11.29 -5.31
CA THR A 158 3.53 9.94 -5.25
C THR A 158 2.16 9.91 -5.93
N VAL A 159 1.28 10.84 -5.58
CA VAL A 159 -0.06 10.95 -6.19
C VAL A 159 0.04 11.17 -7.71
N ARG A 160 0.92 12.08 -8.15
CA ARG A 160 1.18 12.33 -9.57
C ARG A 160 1.66 11.06 -10.29
N GLY A 161 2.62 10.35 -9.72
CA GLY A 161 3.17 9.13 -10.31
C GLY A 161 2.11 8.04 -10.51
N PHE A 162 1.29 7.76 -9.49
CA PHE A 162 0.20 6.79 -9.60
C PHE A 162 -0.87 7.24 -10.59
N LYS A 163 -1.21 8.53 -10.63
CA LYS A 163 -2.14 9.08 -11.61
C LYS A 163 -1.66 8.81 -13.04
N GLU A 164 -0.42 9.13 -13.35
CA GLU A 164 0.16 8.93 -14.67
C GLU A 164 0.21 7.44 -15.08
N ILE A 165 0.43 6.52 -14.13
CA ILE A 165 0.35 5.08 -14.39
C ILE A 165 -1.09 4.67 -14.71
N LEU A 166 -2.06 5.14 -13.93
CA LEU A 166 -3.49 4.86 -14.16
C LEU A 166 -3.99 5.38 -15.52
N GLU A 167 -3.49 6.53 -15.96
CA GLU A 167 -3.80 7.13 -17.27
C GLU A 167 -3.13 6.38 -18.44
N GLY A 168 -2.24 5.43 -18.15
CA GLY A 168 -1.57 4.61 -19.16
C GLY A 168 -0.35 5.24 -19.81
N LYS A 169 0.17 6.34 -19.26
CA LYS A 169 1.32 7.07 -19.81
C LYS A 169 2.57 6.18 -19.95
N TYR A 170 2.66 5.14 -19.17
CA TYR A 170 3.83 4.26 -19.11
C TYR A 170 3.51 2.79 -19.46
N ASP A 171 2.41 2.55 -20.17
CA ASP A 171 1.99 1.19 -20.55
C ASP A 171 3.00 0.47 -21.46
N ASN A 172 3.86 1.23 -22.15
CA ASN A 172 4.91 0.72 -23.01
C ASN A 172 6.23 0.39 -22.28
N LEU A 173 6.37 0.76 -21.01
CA LEU A 173 7.57 0.48 -20.24
C LEU A 173 7.50 -0.89 -19.56
N PRO A 174 8.65 -1.57 -19.37
CA PRO A 174 8.66 -2.88 -18.72
C PRO A 174 8.27 -2.78 -17.24
N GLU A 175 7.57 -3.79 -16.73
CA GLU A 175 7.08 -3.83 -15.34
C GLU A 175 8.23 -3.70 -14.33
N ASP A 176 9.37 -4.32 -14.59
CA ASP A 176 10.54 -4.29 -13.69
C ASP A 176 11.17 -2.90 -13.53
N ALA A 177 10.89 -1.97 -14.44
CA ALA A 177 11.35 -0.59 -14.31
C ALA A 177 10.69 0.11 -13.10
N PHE A 178 9.51 -0.35 -12.68
CA PHE A 178 8.74 0.25 -11.56
C PHE A 178 9.18 -0.26 -10.19
N ARG A 179 10.03 -1.27 -10.12
CA ARG A 179 10.46 -1.90 -8.88
C ARG A 179 11.52 -1.09 -8.15
N SER A 180 11.29 -0.81 -6.86
CA SER A 180 12.27 -0.19 -5.95
C SER A 180 12.85 1.12 -6.47
N VAL A 181 12.00 1.99 -6.93
CA VAL A 181 12.31 3.33 -7.43
C VAL A 181 11.79 4.41 -6.47
N GLY A 182 12.22 5.65 -6.67
CA GLY A 182 11.66 6.81 -6.00
C GLY A 182 10.50 7.42 -6.79
N PRO A 183 10.63 8.67 -7.27
CA PRO A 183 9.61 9.31 -8.09
C PRO A 183 9.46 8.64 -9.45
N ILE A 184 8.41 8.99 -10.18
CA ILE A 184 8.08 8.36 -11.47
C ILE A 184 9.17 8.56 -12.53
N GLU A 185 9.95 9.62 -12.43
CA GLU A 185 11.09 9.90 -13.32
C GLU A 185 12.16 8.80 -13.24
N ASP A 186 12.34 8.18 -12.07
CA ASP A 186 13.28 7.07 -11.90
C ASP A 186 12.86 5.84 -12.71
N VAL A 187 11.54 5.63 -12.87
CA VAL A 187 11.02 4.57 -13.75
C VAL A 187 11.49 4.78 -15.18
N VAL A 188 11.35 6.00 -15.69
CA VAL A 188 11.76 6.36 -17.05
C VAL A 188 13.27 6.20 -17.23
N ALA A 189 14.05 6.66 -16.25
CA ALA A 189 15.51 6.53 -16.29
C ALA A 189 15.94 5.05 -16.27
N LYS A 190 15.30 4.24 -15.41
CA LYS A 190 15.57 2.81 -15.31
C LYS A 190 15.17 2.05 -16.58
N ALA A 191 14.02 2.37 -17.17
CA ALA A 191 13.59 1.77 -18.43
C ALA A 191 14.57 2.07 -19.57
N LYS A 192 15.05 3.33 -19.69
CA LYS A 192 16.10 3.70 -20.66
C LYS A 192 17.39 2.89 -20.45
N ALA A 193 17.81 2.69 -19.20
CA ALA A 193 18.98 1.86 -18.89
C ALA A 193 18.78 0.39 -19.26
N MET A 194 17.53 -0.09 -19.30
CA MET A 194 17.16 -1.43 -19.74
C MET A 194 17.00 -1.55 -21.28
N GLY A 195 17.11 -0.43 -22.02
CA GLY A 195 17.03 -0.42 -23.49
C GLY A 195 15.65 -0.12 -24.08
N TYR A 196 14.75 0.50 -23.29
CA TYR A 196 13.40 0.91 -23.69
C TYR A 196 13.30 2.41 -23.93
#